data_6263742da6dd3596bcf4a89b36cdd6b0
#
_entry.id   6263742da6dd3596bcf4a89b36cdd6b0
#
_cell.length_a   1.000
_cell.length_b   1.000
_cell.length_c   1.000
_cell.angle_alpha   90.00
_cell.angle_beta   90.00
_cell.angle_gamma   90.00
#
_symmetry.space_group_name_H-M   'P 1'
#
loop_
_entity.id
_entity.type
_entity.pdbx_description
1 polymer ?
#
loop_
_entity_poly.entity_id
_entity_poly.type
_entity_poly.pdbx_seq_one_letter_code
_entity_poly.pdbx_strand_id
1 'polypeptide(L)' 'MENQHRQIKGYRELNEVEIALMNKIKAKGIELQSLIDDLGNSCGETKADPRWLAIGKTHLQEGLMALTRSIAKPDFF' A
#
# COMPACT_ATOMS: atom_id res chain seq x y z
N MET A 1 -19.83 15.68 -7.55
CA MET A 1 -19.51 15.50 -6.29
C MET A 1 -18.49 16.46 -5.83
N GLU A 2 -18.72 16.94 -4.80
CA GLU A 2 -17.81 17.85 -4.39
C GLU A 2 -16.60 17.24 -3.87
N ASN A 3 -15.61 17.94 -3.84
CA ASN A 3 -14.32 17.41 -3.47
C ASN A 3 -14.05 17.66 -2.01
N GLN A 4 -14.90 17.13 -1.17
CA GLN A 4 -14.75 17.37 0.23
C GLN A 4 -13.41 16.91 0.75
N HIS A 5 -12.86 15.83 0.18
CA HIS A 5 -11.57 15.35 0.60
C HIS A 5 -10.47 16.37 0.35
N ARG A 6 -10.70 17.32 -0.54
CA ARG A 6 -9.74 18.39 -0.76
C ARG A 6 -9.64 19.35 0.39
N GLN A 7 -10.62 19.31 1.27
CA GLN A 7 -10.65 20.20 2.42
C GLN A 7 -9.97 19.60 3.63
N ILE A 8 -9.51 18.37 3.53
CA ILE A 8 -8.84 17.72 4.65
C ILE A 8 -7.52 18.42 4.89
N LYS A 9 -7.32 18.86 6.12
CA LYS A 9 -6.14 19.60 6.47
C LYS A 9 -4.90 18.75 6.26
N GLY A 10 -3.90 19.31 5.65
CA GLY A 10 -2.64 18.63 5.45
C GLY A 10 -2.53 17.86 4.16
N TYR A 11 -3.63 17.70 3.43
CA TYR A 11 -3.60 17.01 2.16
C TYR A 11 -3.75 18.02 1.03
N ARG A 12 -2.95 17.83 0.00
CA ARG A 12 -3.03 18.68 -1.16
C ARG A 12 -3.81 17.98 -2.26
N GLU A 13 -4.24 18.77 -3.20
CA GLU A 13 -4.95 18.24 -4.35
C GLU A 13 -3.98 17.56 -5.30
N LEU A 14 -4.34 16.39 -5.81
CA LEU A 14 -3.48 15.62 -6.69
C LEU A 14 -3.86 15.87 -8.14
N ASN A 15 -2.86 15.92 -9.02
CA ASN A 15 -3.13 16.03 -10.45
C ASN A 15 -3.33 14.62 -11.03
N GLU A 16 -3.63 14.57 -12.34
CA GLU A 16 -3.97 13.32 -12.99
C GLU A 16 -2.85 12.31 -12.98
N VAL A 17 -1.61 12.80 -13.14
CA VAL A 17 -0.46 11.92 -13.13
C VAL A 17 -0.27 11.31 -11.76
N GLU A 18 -0.45 12.12 -10.73
CA GLU A 18 -0.30 11.64 -9.36
C GLU A 18 -1.37 10.62 -9.02
N ILE A 19 -2.60 10.87 -9.45
CA ILE A 19 -3.68 9.91 -9.22
C ILE A 19 -3.38 8.60 -9.92
N ALA A 20 -2.86 8.65 -11.14
CA ALA A 20 -2.50 7.43 -11.86
C ALA A 20 -1.41 6.67 -11.12
N LEU A 21 -0.43 7.36 -10.56
CA LEU A 21 0.64 6.71 -9.80
C LEU A 21 0.09 6.09 -8.51
N MET A 22 -0.83 6.78 -7.85
CA MET A 22 -1.46 6.23 -6.66
C MET A 22 -2.20 4.95 -6.99
N ASN A 23 -2.89 4.94 -8.13
CA ASN A 23 -3.60 3.74 -8.56
C ASN A 23 -2.66 2.60 -8.88
N LYS A 24 -1.48 2.90 -9.41
CA LYS A 24 -0.48 1.86 -9.64
C LYS A 24 0.02 1.27 -8.33
N ILE A 25 0.23 2.11 -7.33
CA ILE A 25 0.65 1.63 -6.01
C ILE A 25 -0.42 0.70 -5.45
N LYS A 26 -1.68 1.11 -5.57
CA LYS A 26 -2.79 0.31 -5.05
C LYS A 26 -2.85 -1.03 -5.77
N ALA A 27 -2.67 -1.04 -7.09
CA ALA A 27 -2.71 -2.28 -7.86
C ALA A 27 -1.60 -3.23 -7.43
N LYS A 28 -0.41 -2.70 -7.19
CA LYS A 28 0.69 -3.52 -6.71
C LYS A 28 0.42 -4.05 -5.31
N GLY A 29 -0.23 -3.25 -4.48
CA GLY A 29 -0.61 -3.71 -3.15
C GLY A 29 -1.57 -4.89 -3.21
N ILE A 30 -2.51 -4.85 -4.14
CA ILE A 30 -3.46 -5.95 -4.32
C ILE A 30 -2.72 -7.21 -4.76
N GLU A 31 -1.77 -7.09 -5.68
CA GLU A 31 -0.97 -8.22 -6.13
C GLU A 31 -0.16 -8.82 -4.98
N LEU A 32 0.44 -7.96 -4.16
CA LEU A 32 1.23 -8.42 -3.03
C LEU A 32 0.35 -9.09 -1.98
N GLN A 33 -0.86 -8.58 -1.77
CA GLN A 33 -1.78 -9.21 -0.85
C GLN A 33 -2.11 -10.63 -1.31
N SER A 34 -2.32 -10.80 -2.60
CA SER A 34 -2.59 -12.11 -3.15
C SER A 34 -1.42 -13.07 -2.93
N LEU A 35 -0.20 -12.57 -3.12
CA LEU A 35 0.99 -13.38 -2.87
C LEU A 35 1.08 -13.77 -1.39
N ILE A 36 0.81 -12.83 -0.51
CA ILE A 36 0.87 -13.10 0.93
C ILE A 36 -0.18 -14.14 1.30
N ASP A 37 -1.37 -14.05 0.71
CA ASP A 37 -2.41 -15.05 0.96
C ASP A 37 -1.96 -16.42 0.50
N ASP A 38 -1.33 -16.50 -0.67
CA ASP A 38 -0.83 -17.77 -1.18
C ASP A 38 0.21 -18.36 -0.26
N LEU A 39 1.11 -17.52 0.24
CA LEU A 39 2.15 -17.98 1.16
C LEU A 39 1.54 -18.45 2.48
N GLY A 40 0.51 -17.75 2.94
CA GLY A 40 -0.16 -18.12 4.18
C GLY A 40 -0.91 -19.42 4.07
N ASN A 41 -1.30 -19.80 2.84
CA ASN A 41 -2.01 -21.06 2.59
C ASN A 41 -1.08 -22.19 2.23
N SER A 42 0.23 -21.95 2.20
CA SER A 42 1.19 -23.01 1.90
C SER A 42 1.22 -24.00 3.06
N CYS A 43 1.62 -25.24 2.76
CA CYS A 43 1.60 -26.28 3.79
C CYS A 43 2.65 -27.32 3.49
N GLY A 44 2.80 -28.26 4.41
CA GLY A 44 3.77 -29.34 4.26
C GLY A 44 5.18 -28.81 4.29
N GLU A 45 6.02 -29.40 3.45
CA GLU A 45 7.43 -29.03 3.39
C GLU A 45 7.61 -27.65 2.76
N THR A 46 6.59 -27.17 2.06
CA THR A 46 6.66 -25.87 1.42
C THR A 46 5.99 -24.77 2.23
N LYS A 47 5.61 -25.08 3.47
CA LYS A 47 4.94 -24.10 4.31
C LYS A 47 5.85 -22.92 4.59
N ALA A 48 5.35 -21.72 4.37
CA ALA A 48 6.10 -20.52 4.67
C ALA A 48 6.25 -20.37 6.17
N ASP A 49 7.39 -19.85 6.58
CA ASP A 49 7.66 -19.59 8.00
C ASP A 49 6.72 -18.44 8.44
N PRO A 50 5.86 -18.71 9.43
CA PRO A 50 4.86 -17.69 9.81
C PRO A 50 5.49 -16.41 10.37
N ARG A 51 6.60 -16.52 11.05
CA ARG A 51 7.25 -15.33 11.61
C ARG A 51 7.78 -14.44 10.50
N TRP A 52 8.51 -15.03 9.55
CA TRP A 52 9.07 -14.24 8.47
C TRP A 52 7.99 -13.74 7.53
N LEU A 53 6.93 -14.51 7.34
CA LEU A 53 5.80 -14.04 6.54
C LEU A 53 5.17 -12.81 7.17
N ALA A 54 4.98 -12.82 8.48
CA ALA A 54 4.41 -11.66 9.17
C ALA A 54 5.33 -10.45 9.09
N ILE A 55 6.64 -10.66 9.23
CA ILE A 55 7.61 -9.58 9.11
C ILE A 55 7.55 -8.98 7.71
N GLY A 56 7.55 -9.86 6.69
CA GLY A 56 7.50 -9.40 5.32
C GLY A 56 6.23 -8.62 5.01
N LYS A 57 5.10 -9.10 5.51
CA LYS A 57 3.83 -8.41 5.31
C LYS A 57 3.89 -7.01 5.90
N THR A 58 4.41 -6.88 7.11
CA THR A 58 4.50 -5.58 7.77
C THR A 58 5.38 -4.63 6.97
N HIS A 59 6.55 -5.10 6.53
CA HIS A 59 7.45 -4.23 5.78
C HIS A 59 6.86 -3.83 4.43
N LEU A 60 6.12 -4.74 3.78
CA LEU A 60 5.46 -4.38 2.54
C LEU A 60 4.38 -3.33 2.77
N GLN A 61 3.61 -3.48 3.83
CA GLN A 61 2.59 -2.49 4.16
C GLN A 61 3.21 -1.13 4.44
N GLU A 62 4.30 -1.12 5.20
CA GLU A 62 5.00 0.12 5.49
C GLU A 62 5.59 0.73 4.24
N GLY A 63 6.16 -0.11 3.37
CA GLY A 63 6.73 0.37 2.13
C GLY A 63 5.69 1.00 1.22
N LEU A 64 4.54 0.34 1.09
CA LEU A 64 3.46 0.88 0.27
C LEU A 64 2.93 2.20 0.84
N MET A 65 2.84 2.30 2.16
CA MET A 65 2.47 3.54 2.80
C MET A 65 3.45 4.65 2.49
N ALA A 66 4.74 4.33 2.57
CA ALA A 66 5.77 5.32 2.29
C ALA A 66 5.70 5.79 0.84
N LEU A 67 5.46 4.86 -0.09
CA LEU A 67 5.32 5.21 -1.50
C LEU A 67 4.10 6.10 -1.73
N THR A 68 3.01 5.79 -1.05
CA THR A 68 1.82 6.61 -1.14
C THR A 68 2.10 8.03 -0.64
N ARG A 69 2.80 8.15 0.48
CA ARG A 69 3.14 9.47 0.99
C ARG A 69 4.08 10.23 0.05
N SER A 70 4.91 9.50 -0.71
CA SER A 70 5.82 10.15 -1.64
C SER A 70 5.05 10.88 -2.74
N ILE A 71 3.85 10.40 -3.08
CA ILE A 71 3.01 11.04 -4.08
C ILE A 71 2.11 12.09 -3.43
N ALA A 72 1.47 11.72 -2.34
CA ALA A 72 0.51 12.61 -1.67
C ALA A 72 1.19 13.80 -1.02
N LYS A 73 2.40 13.61 -0.52
CA LYS A 73 3.19 14.68 0.10
C LYS A 73 2.37 15.52 1.06
N PRO A 74 1.75 14.90 2.06
CA PRO A 74 0.97 15.68 3.01
C PRO A 74 1.88 16.67 3.72
N ASP A 75 1.35 17.84 4.09
CA ASP A 75 2.15 18.88 4.70
C ASP A 75 2.11 18.80 6.22
N PHE A 76 1.76 17.62 6.75
CA PHE A 76 1.77 17.40 8.17
C PHE A 76 2.29 15.99 8.42
N PHE A 77 2.47 15.69 9.66
CA PHE A 77 2.90 14.37 10.04
C PHE A 77 1.96 13.29 9.50
#